data_ffed262f79153a96946c23809cb02842
#
_entry.id   ffed262f79153a96946c23809cb02842
#
_cell.length_a   1.000
_cell.length_b   1.000
_cell.length_c   1.000
_cell.angle_alpha   90.00
_cell.angle_beta   90.00
_cell.angle_gamma   90.00
#
_symmetry.space_group_name_H-M   'P 1'
#
loop_
_entity.id
_entity.type
_entity.pdbx_description
1 polymer ?
#
loop_
_entity_poly.entity_id
_entity_poly.type
_entity_poly.pdbx_seq_one_letter_code
_entity_poly.pdbx_strand_id
1 'polypeptide(L)'
;MNKVPVKIPDELKKKFEQLKIKLDKFKKRVLKDFNEYVIGIALLPPKEENKDAINILVLVDDSDSKKMNKFELKDKLSNIIAKFAEEIDKNMHIETLILSELKENCFDGKYEILQLIAMSAPIYDPKDMLAAIKIAEVHKSMVLKKFEKYIMSYVAAGSLFRGDKKSNDIDVFIIVDDTDVKRMSRFELRDRLRYIIIEQGYQAKEITGVNKDFHVQTYILTDFWDSVKDANPVIFTFLRDGVPLFDRGVFMPWRLLLQMGRIKPSPEAIDMQMDIGNKLLERVKGKLLSIVVEDIYYASLNPAQASLMLYGVNPPTPAETI
;
A
#
# COMPACT_ATOMS: atom_id res chain seq x y z
N MET A 1 33.41 0.16 -6.49
CA MET A 1 33.81 1.56 -6.16
C MET A 1 34.06 1.62 -4.64
N ASN A 2 35.31 1.80 -4.21
CA ASN A 2 35.66 1.92 -2.81
C ASN A 2 35.08 3.23 -2.25
N LYS A 3 34.14 3.11 -1.31
CA LYS A 3 33.65 4.26 -0.54
C LYS A 3 34.77 4.74 0.37
N VAL A 4 35.37 5.88 0.03
CA VAL A 4 36.28 6.60 0.92
C VAL A 4 35.48 7.00 2.15
N PRO A 5 35.87 6.62 3.38
CA PRO A 5 35.15 7.03 4.58
C PRO A 5 35.30 8.56 4.76
N VAL A 6 34.22 9.29 4.54
CA VAL A 6 34.18 10.72 4.84
C VAL A 6 34.31 10.89 6.34
N LYS A 7 35.46 11.38 6.83
CA LYS A 7 35.65 11.75 8.26
C LYS A 7 34.73 12.93 8.58
N ILE A 8 33.64 12.65 9.27
CA ILE A 8 32.73 13.68 9.79
C ILE A 8 33.50 14.43 10.90
N PRO A 9 33.60 15.79 10.85
CA PRO A 9 34.22 16.61 11.88
C PRO A 9 33.61 16.33 13.26
N ASP A 10 34.43 16.33 14.32
CA ASP A 10 33.96 15.99 15.67
C ASP A 10 32.93 16.96 16.23
N GLU A 11 32.93 18.20 15.79
CA GLU A 11 31.88 19.20 16.11
C GLU A 11 30.52 18.79 15.54
N LEU A 12 30.48 18.28 14.30
CA LEU A 12 29.24 17.81 13.68
C LEU A 12 28.70 16.56 14.38
N LYS A 13 29.60 15.67 14.83
CA LYS A 13 29.19 14.48 15.60
C LYS A 13 28.54 14.89 16.94
N LYS A 14 29.14 15.84 17.66
CA LYS A 14 28.57 16.35 18.92
C LYS A 14 27.20 17.01 18.72
N LYS A 15 27.05 17.83 17.68
CA LYS A 15 25.75 18.43 17.33
C LYS A 15 24.70 17.38 17.00
N PHE A 16 25.08 16.35 16.26
CA PHE A 16 24.20 15.25 15.90
C PHE A 16 23.75 14.44 17.13
N GLU A 17 24.67 14.14 18.04
CA GLU A 17 24.35 13.45 19.30
C GLU A 17 23.40 14.27 20.18
N GLN A 18 23.65 15.59 20.31
CA GLN A 18 22.76 16.48 21.04
C GLN A 18 21.36 16.53 20.42
N LEU A 19 21.27 16.62 19.09
CA LEU A 19 20.00 16.56 18.38
C LEU A 19 19.27 15.24 18.66
N LYS A 20 19.97 14.11 18.57
CA LYS A 20 19.41 12.79 18.85
C LYS A 20 18.83 12.68 20.26
N ILE A 21 19.53 13.20 21.26
CA ILE A 21 19.06 13.22 22.65
C ILE A 21 17.79 14.06 22.80
N LYS A 22 17.71 15.23 22.14
CA LYS A 22 16.52 16.09 22.15
C LYS A 22 15.33 15.39 21.49
N LEU A 23 15.54 14.78 20.33
CA LEU A 23 14.52 14.03 19.59
C LEU A 23 13.99 12.83 20.40
N ASP A 24 14.87 12.09 21.08
CA ASP A 24 14.47 10.98 21.94
C ASP A 24 13.66 11.45 23.17
N LYS A 25 14.01 12.58 23.77
CA LYS A 25 13.23 13.17 24.85
C LYS A 25 11.84 13.57 24.37
N PHE A 26 11.76 14.24 23.21
CA PHE A 26 10.50 14.64 22.61
C PHE A 26 9.61 13.43 22.29
N LYS A 27 10.18 12.43 21.60
CA LYS A 27 9.47 11.17 21.29
C LYS A 27 8.89 10.54 22.56
N LYS A 28 9.70 10.36 23.62
CA LYS A 28 9.25 9.78 24.89
C LYS A 28 8.14 10.60 25.54
N ARG A 29 8.21 11.92 25.47
CA ARG A 29 7.21 12.83 26.07
C ARG A 29 5.88 12.71 25.32
N VAL A 30 5.90 12.74 23.99
CA VAL A 30 4.70 12.61 23.15
C VAL A 30 4.07 11.23 23.31
N LEU A 31 4.86 10.15 23.26
CA LEU A 31 4.36 8.78 23.37
C LEU A 31 3.82 8.45 24.77
N LYS A 32 4.26 9.14 25.82
CA LYS A 32 3.69 8.94 27.16
C LYS A 32 2.19 9.23 27.20
N ASP A 33 1.74 10.28 26.49
CA ASP A 33 0.36 10.75 26.55
C ASP A 33 -0.47 10.30 25.33
N PHE A 34 0.17 10.04 24.17
CA PHE A 34 -0.50 9.81 22.88
C PHE A 34 -0.04 8.55 22.15
N ASN A 35 0.53 7.55 22.82
CA ASN A 35 1.10 6.35 22.18
C ASN A 35 0.11 5.59 21.27
N GLU A 36 -1.18 5.56 21.62
CA GLU A 36 -2.20 4.85 20.86
C GLU A 36 -2.59 5.56 19.56
N TYR A 37 -2.42 6.88 19.52
CA TYR A 37 -2.86 7.73 18.42
C TYR A 37 -1.72 8.17 17.50
N VAL A 38 -0.49 8.28 18.02
CA VAL A 38 0.66 8.69 17.22
C VAL A 38 1.14 7.53 16.35
N ILE A 39 1.00 7.69 15.04
CA ILE A 39 1.40 6.70 14.04
C ILE A 39 2.72 7.01 13.36
N GLY A 40 3.24 8.23 13.52
CA GLY A 40 4.54 8.59 12.99
C GLY A 40 5.11 9.86 13.59
N ILE A 41 6.43 9.89 13.79
CA ILE A 41 7.20 11.10 14.11
C ILE A 41 8.39 11.13 13.18
N ALA A 42 8.60 12.24 12.48
CA ALA A 42 9.69 12.40 11.53
C ALA A 42 10.36 13.77 11.66
N LEU A 43 11.68 13.80 11.50
CA LEU A 43 12.45 15.02 11.36
C LEU A 43 12.35 15.50 9.91
N LEU A 44 11.79 16.68 9.71
CA LEU A 44 11.67 17.32 8.41
C LEU A 44 12.99 17.99 7.99
N PRO A 45 13.23 18.19 6.69
CA PRO A 45 14.36 18.98 6.23
C PRO A 45 14.29 20.41 6.77
N PRO A 46 15.45 21.06 7.01
CA PRO A 46 15.48 22.46 7.46
C PRO A 46 14.89 23.36 6.37
N LYS A 47 14.12 24.37 6.80
CA LYS A 47 13.64 25.42 5.90
C LYS A 47 14.78 26.40 5.60
N GLU A 48 14.83 26.95 4.38
CA GLU A 48 15.89 27.87 3.96
C GLU A 48 16.01 29.13 4.84
N GLU A 49 14.88 29.57 5.39
CA GLU A 49 14.78 30.76 6.23
C GLU A 49 15.36 30.58 7.63
N ASN A 50 15.39 29.35 8.16
CA ASN A 50 15.89 29.07 9.52
C ASN A 50 16.59 27.71 9.58
N LYS A 51 17.89 27.69 9.31
CA LYS A 51 18.71 26.47 9.28
C LYS A 51 18.93 25.83 10.65
N ASP A 52 18.76 26.58 11.73
CA ASP A 52 18.94 26.08 13.10
C ASP A 52 17.62 25.54 13.70
N ALA A 53 16.50 25.67 13.00
CA ALA A 53 15.21 25.15 13.43
C ALA A 53 15.15 23.62 13.30
N ILE A 54 14.64 22.97 14.33
CA ILE A 54 14.37 21.54 14.35
C ILE A 54 12.89 21.35 13.98
N ASN A 55 12.62 21.08 12.71
CA ASN A 55 11.25 20.89 12.21
C ASN A 55 10.84 19.42 12.36
N ILE A 56 9.75 19.15 13.07
CA ILE A 56 9.27 17.79 13.36
C ILE A 56 7.83 17.66 12.90
N LEU A 57 7.56 16.63 12.13
CA LEU A 57 6.21 16.18 11.79
C LEU A 57 5.75 15.15 12.81
N VAL A 58 4.54 15.33 13.34
CA VAL A 58 3.84 14.33 14.15
C VAL A 58 2.55 13.94 13.42
N LEU A 59 2.47 12.68 13.00
CA LEU A 59 1.31 12.12 12.33
C LEU A 59 0.44 11.35 13.32
N VAL A 60 -0.84 11.72 13.38
CA VAL A 60 -1.80 11.21 14.36
C VAL A 60 -2.95 10.49 13.64
N ASP A 61 -3.33 9.32 14.14
CA ASP A 61 -4.51 8.59 13.71
C ASP A 61 -5.76 9.18 14.38
N ASP A 62 -6.67 9.68 13.58
CA ASP A 62 -7.93 10.28 14.00
C ASP A 62 -9.16 9.42 13.63
N SER A 63 -8.95 8.16 13.22
CA SER A 63 -10.02 7.26 12.75
C SER A 63 -11.09 6.98 13.80
N ASP A 64 -10.73 6.99 15.10
CA ASP A 64 -11.64 6.74 16.21
C ASP A 64 -12.32 8.01 16.75
N SER A 65 -11.95 9.18 16.25
CA SER A 65 -12.45 10.47 16.72
C SER A 65 -13.84 10.81 16.17
N LYS A 66 -14.87 10.16 16.70
CA LYS A 66 -16.28 10.38 16.26
C LYS A 66 -16.97 11.58 16.96
N LYS A 67 -16.41 12.13 18.03
CA LYS A 67 -17.08 13.09 18.91
C LYS A 67 -16.62 14.54 18.74
N MET A 68 -15.51 14.79 18.07
CA MET A 68 -14.90 16.10 17.94
C MET A 68 -14.73 16.46 16.47
N ASN A 69 -14.90 17.75 16.15
CA ASN A 69 -14.60 18.26 14.82
C ASN A 69 -13.09 18.09 14.55
N LYS A 70 -12.72 17.67 13.36
CA LYS A 70 -11.33 17.44 12.95
C LYS A 70 -10.41 18.65 13.16
N PHE A 71 -10.89 19.85 12.85
CA PHE A 71 -10.13 21.09 13.08
C PHE A 71 -9.87 21.34 14.56
N GLU A 72 -10.89 21.18 15.40
CA GLU A 72 -10.76 21.34 16.86
C GLU A 72 -9.81 20.29 17.45
N LEU A 73 -9.89 19.04 16.98
CA LEU A 73 -8.98 17.98 17.39
C LEU A 73 -7.54 18.32 17.03
N LYS A 74 -7.30 18.72 15.77
CA LYS A 74 -5.98 19.10 15.30
C LYS A 74 -5.40 20.27 16.09
N ASP A 75 -6.18 21.33 16.32
CA ASP A 75 -5.74 22.50 17.07
C ASP A 75 -5.37 22.17 18.52
N LYS A 76 -6.19 21.35 19.19
CA LYS A 76 -5.89 20.88 20.54
C LYS A 76 -4.62 20.05 20.60
N LEU A 77 -4.46 19.09 19.67
CA LEU A 77 -3.27 18.24 19.60
C LEU A 77 -2.02 19.08 19.28
N SER A 78 -2.10 19.99 18.31
CA SER A 78 -1.00 20.87 17.92
C SER A 78 -0.53 21.71 19.10
N ASN A 79 -1.45 22.31 19.85
CA ASN A 79 -1.13 23.15 21.01
C ASN A 79 -0.47 22.35 22.15
N ILE A 80 -0.93 21.12 22.39
CA ILE A 80 -0.37 20.27 23.46
C ILE A 80 1.04 19.78 23.04
N ILE A 81 1.19 19.30 21.82
CA ILE A 81 2.45 18.75 21.33
C ILE A 81 3.50 19.87 21.17
N ALA A 82 3.09 21.07 20.74
CA ALA A 82 3.98 22.23 20.67
C ALA A 82 4.52 22.63 22.07
N LYS A 83 3.69 22.61 23.11
CA LYS A 83 4.16 22.86 24.50
C LYS A 83 5.20 21.82 24.93
N PHE A 84 5.04 20.54 24.58
CA PHE A 84 6.03 19.52 24.88
C PHE A 84 7.38 19.77 24.19
N ALA A 85 7.34 20.33 22.98
CA ALA A 85 8.55 20.69 22.26
C ALA A 85 9.24 21.89 22.89
N GLU A 86 8.49 22.96 23.26
CA GLU A 86 9.01 24.16 23.92
C GLU A 86 9.68 23.85 25.26
N GLU A 87 9.17 22.88 26.03
CA GLU A 87 9.77 22.38 27.27
C GLU A 87 11.17 21.78 27.06
N ILE A 88 11.46 21.28 25.84
CA ILE A 88 12.73 20.63 25.53
C ILE A 88 13.69 21.56 24.82
N ASP A 89 13.21 22.26 23.79
CA ASP A 89 13.99 23.23 23.03
C ASP A 89 13.08 24.26 22.32
N LYS A 90 13.32 25.52 22.50
CA LYS A 90 12.56 26.61 21.86
C LYS A 90 12.72 26.65 20.32
N ASN A 91 13.77 26.01 19.79
CA ASN A 91 14.00 25.93 18.34
C ASN A 91 13.28 24.74 17.69
N MET A 92 12.51 23.95 18.45
CA MET A 92 11.66 22.89 17.90
C MET A 92 10.35 23.46 17.37
N HIS A 93 10.11 23.27 16.09
CA HIS A 93 8.86 23.62 15.42
C HIS A 93 8.10 22.35 15.04
N ILE A 94 6.89 22.22 15.57
CA ILE A 94 6.08 21.01 15.37
C ILE A 94 5.01 21.29 14.35
N GLU A 95 4.94 20.39 13.37
CA GLU A 95 3.84 20.29 12.43
C GLU A 95 3.02 19.04 12.77
N THR A 96 1.81 19.25 13.29
CA THR A 96 0.89 18.16 13.62
C THR A 96 -0.06 17.94 12.45
N LEU A 97 -0.08 16.71 11.94
CA LEU A 97 -0.93 16.29 10.84
C LEU A 97 -1.82 15.14 11.30
N ILE A 98 -3.12 15.20 11.04
CA ILE A 98 -4.01 14.08 11.25
C ILE A 98 -4.16 13.26 9.97
N LEU A 99 -4.40 11.96 10.09
CA LEU A 99 -4.44 11.04 8.96
C LEU A 99 -5.55 11.36 7.96
N SER A 100 -6.70 11.83 8.44
CA SER A 100 -7.79 12.28 7.57
C SER A 100 -7.40 13.50 6.73
N GLU A 101 -6.66 14.46 7.29
CA GLU A 101 -6.17 15.64 6.57
C GLU A 101 -5.14 15.26 5.50
N LEU A 102 -4.24 14.31 5.82
CA LEU A 102 -3.30 13.80 4.82
C LEU A 102 -4.03 13.22 3.61
N LYS A 103 -5.09 12.44 3.83
CA LYS A 103 -5.92 11.89 2.76
C LYS A 103 -6.67 12.99 1.99
N GLU A 104 -7.26 13.96 2.69
CA GLU A 104 -7.97 15.08 2.08
C GLU A 104 -7.04 15.91 1.20
N ASN A 105 -5.82 16.20 1.65
CA ASN A 105 -4.80 16.86 0.82
C ASN A 105 -4.52 16.08 -0.48
N CYS A 106 -4.43 14.74 -0.41
CA CYS A 106 -4.26 13.93 -1.60
C CYS A 106 -5.48 14.00 -2.54
N PHE A 107 -6.70 13.99 -2.01
CA PHE A 107 -7.93 14.13 -2.81
C PHE A 107 -8.06 15.51 -3.44
N ASP A 108 -7.55 16.54 -2.79
CA ASP A 108 -7.49 17.92 -3.29
C ASP A 108 -6.32 18.17 -4.27
N GLY A 109 -5.49 17.16 -4.55
CA GLY A 109 -4.32 17.29 -5.41
C GLY A 109 -3.14 18.04 -4.78
N LYS A 110 -3.12 18.20 -3.46
CA LYS A 110 -2.04 18.85 -2.69
C LYS A 110 -1.03 17.78 -2.21
N TYR A 111 -0.07 17.49 -3.07
CA TYR A 111 0.89 16.38 -2.84
C TYR A 111 2.19 16.82 -2.15
N GLU A 112 2.37 18.09 -1.83
CA GLU A 112 3.61 18.65 -1.24
C GLU A 112 3.95 18.00 0.10
N ILE A 113 2.93 17.68 0.89
CA ILE A 113 3.10 17.00 2.18
C ILE A 113 3.70 15.58 2.04
N LEU A 114 3.35 14.87 0.97
CA LEU A 114 3.93 13.55 0.68
C LEU A 114 5.42 13.67 0.36
N GLN A 115 5.81 14.71 -0.38
CA GLN A 115 7.21 14.99 -0.70
C GLN A 115 8.00 15.35 0.56
N LEU A 116 7.41 16.15 1.46
CA LEU A 116 8.02 16.45 2.75
C LEU A 116 8.25 15.20 3.60
N ILE A 117 7.25 14.29 3.65
CA ILE A 117 7.39 13.00 4.34
C ILE A 117 8.48 12.15 3.68
N ALA A 118 8.54 12.10 2.36
CA ALA A 118 9.56 11.34 1.64
C ALA A 118 11.00 11.82 1.90
N MET A 119 11.17 13.13 2.08
CA MET A 119 12.47 13.75 2.42
C MET A 119 12.80 13.69 3.92
N SER A 120 11.86 13.31 4.77
CA SER A 120 12.03 13.28 6.21
C SER A 120 12.89 12.09 6.69
N ALA A 121 13.41 12.22 7.92
CA ALA A 121 14.04 11.12 8.63
C ALA A 121 13.08 10.60 9.72
N PRO A 122 12.59 9.35 9.63
CA PRO A 122 11.66 8.80 10.61
C PRO A 122 12.35 8.62 11.99
N ILE A 123 11.71 9.12 13.05
CA ILE A 123 12.13 8.97 14.45
C ILE A 123 11.31 7.88 15.14
N TYR A 124 10.04 7.76 14.74
CA TYR A 124 9.08 6.77 15.24
C TYR A 124 8.10 6.43 14.12
N ASP A 125 8.02 5.15 13.77
CA ASP A 125 7.13 4.64 12.70
C ASP A 125 6.77 3.17 12.98
N PRO A 126 5.93 2.91 14.00
CA PRO A 126 5.65 1.55 14.48
C PRO A 126 4.85 0.71 13.49
N LYS A 127 4.20 1.35 12.53
CA LYS A 127 3.37 0.70 11.49
C LYS A 127 4.02 0.80 10.10
N ASP A 128 5.27 1.27 10.00
CA ASP A 128 6.00 1.53 8.74
C ASP A 128 5.23 2.41 7.74
N MET A 129 4.36 3.28 8.21
CA MET A 129 3.54 4.13 7.35
C MET A 129 4.37 5.23 6.69
N LEU A 130 5.23 5.91 7.46
CA LEU A 130 6.13 6.93 6.92
C LEU A 130 7.11 6.33 5.91
N ALA A 131 7.64 5.14 6.22
CA ALA A 131 8.50 4.38 5.31
C ALA A 131 7.77 4.01 4.02
N ALA A 132 6.51 3.56 4.12
CA ALA A 132 5.69 3.20 2.97
C ALA A 132 5.32 4.42 2.10
N ILE A 133 5.00 5.57 2.70
CA ILE A 133 4.78 6.82 1.96
C ILE A 133 6.07 7.26 1.25
N LYS A 134 7.21 7.17 1.93
CA LYS A 134 8.52 7.53 1.37
C LYS A 134 8.85 6.74 0.11
N ILE A 135 8.76 5.41 0.17
CA ILE A 135 9.08 4.57 -0.99
C ILE A 135 8.04 4.75 -2.11
N ALA A 136 6.74 4.91 -1.77
CA ALA A 136 5.70 5.16 -2.75
C ALA A 136 5.91 6.49 -3.50
N GLU A 137 6.33 7.54 -2.78
CA GLU A 137 6.64 8.85 -3.38
C GLU A 137 7.88 8.80 -4.28
N VAL A 138 8.93 8.08 -3.88
CA VAL A 138 10.12 7.87 -4.70
C VAL A 138 9.77 7.08 -5.96
N HIS A 139 9.02 5.97 -5.83
CA HIS A 139 8.57 5.19 -6.97
C HIS A 139 7.70 6.02 -7.92
N LYS A 140 6.70 6.74 -7.40
CA LYS A 140 5.87 7.66 -8.19
C LYS A 140 6.72 8.66 -8.96
N SER A 141 7.69 9.28 -8.30
CA SER A 141 8.58 10.27 -8.93
C SER A 141 9.40 9.66 -10.07
N MET A 142 9.87 8.43 -9.92
CA MET A 142 10.59 7.71 -10.98
C MET A 142 9.68 7.38 -12.16
N VAL A 143 8.46 6.90 -11.88
CA VAL A 143 7.44 6.59 -12.90
C VAL A 143 7.06 7.85 -13.67
N LEU A 144 6.77 8.95 -12.97
CA LEU A 144 6.43 10.24 -13.58
C LEU A 144 7.59 10.78 -14.41
N LYS A 145 8.82 10.72 -13.92
CA LYS A 145 10.01 11.18 -14.67
C LYS A 145 10.18 10.43 -15.99
N LYS A 146 9.84 9.13 -16.03
CA LYS A 146 9.99 8.30 -17.24
C LYS A 146 8.81 8.42 -18.19
N PHE A 147 7.60 8.57 -17.66
CA PHE A 147 6.35 8.50 -18.43
C PHE A 147 5.44 9.73 -18.23
N GLU A 148 5.98 10.86 -17.76
CA GLU A 148 5.24 12.05 -17.33
C GLU A 148 4.01 12.36 -18.20
N LYS A 149 4.20 12.37 -19.52
CA LYS A 149 3.18 12.69 -20.50
C LYS A 149 1.99 11.72 -20.49
N TYR A 150 2.22 10.47 -20.12
CA TYR A 150 1.26 9.38 -20.26
C TYR A 150 0.63 8.93 -18.93
N ILE A 151 1.23 9.25 -17.79
CA ILE A 151 0.64 8.88 -16.50
C ILE A 151 -0.55 9.79 -16.20
N MET A 152 -1.73 9.20 -16.12
CA MET A 152 -2.96 9.89 -15.78
C MET A 152 -3.24 9.88 -14.29
N SER A 153 -3.01 8.75 -13.61
CA SER A 153 -3.20 8.66 -12.18
C SER A 153 -2.23 7.64 -11.57
N TYR A 154 -1.77 7.94 -10.37
CA TYR A 154 -1.01 7.03 -9.51
C TYR A 154 -1.71 6.99 -8.16
N VAL A 155 -2.32 5.86 -7.83
CA VAL A 155 -3.21 5.68 -6.69
C VAL A 155 -2.66 4.59 -5.79
N ALA A 156 -2.53 4.86 -4.50
CA ALA A 156 -2.18 3.85 -3.51
C ALA A 156 -3.46 3.25 -2.89
N ALA A 157 -3.42 1.97 -2.55
CA ALA A 157 -4.54 1.33 -1.85
C ALA A 157 -4.74 1.93 -0.45
N GLY A 158 -5.98 1.92 0.03
CA GLY A 158 -6.34 2.45 1.35
C GLY A 158 -5.63 1.75 2.51
N SER A 159 -5.11 0.52 2.33
CA SER A 159 -4.30 -0.22 3.30
C SER A 159 -3.02 0.53 3.70
N LEU A 160 -2.38 1.23 2.76
CA LEU A 160 -1.23 2.10 3.04
C LEU A 160 -1.54 3.10 4.15
N PHE A 161 -2.74 3.66 4.14
CA PHE A 161 -3.21 4.70 5.08
C PHE A 161 -3.99 4.13 6.27
N ARG A 162 -4.15 2.80 6.38
CA ARG A 162 -4.72 2.16 7.58
C ARG A 162 -3.66 1.68 8.56
N GLY A 163 -2.41 1.55 8.08
CA GLY A 163 -1.30 1.08 8.90
C GLY A 163 -1.52 -0.35 9.41
N ASP A 164 -2.04 -1.24 8.56
CA ASP A 164 -2.20 -2.65 8.89
C ASP A 164 -0.82 -3.30 9.07
N LYS A 165 -0.52 -3.75 10.29
CA LYS A 165 0.77 -4.36 10.67
C LYS A 165 1.15 -5.60 9.84
N LYS A 166 0.22 -6.18 9.09
CA LYS A 166 0.42 -7.40 8.30
C LYS A 166 0.71 -7.14 6.82
N SER A 167 0.56 -5.91 6.34
CA SER A 167 0.80 -5.59 4.93
C SER A 167 2.27 -5.26 4.72
N ASN A 168 3.05 -6.22 4.23
CA ASN A 168 4.41 -6.00 3.77
C ASN A 168 4.45 -5.34 2.38
N ASP A 169 3.33 -5.33 1.67
CA ASP A 169 3.24 -4.90 0.28
C ASP A 169 2.49 -3.56 0.18
N ILE A 170 2.90 -2.77 -0.79
CA ILE A 170 2.24 -1.51 -1.16
C ILE A 170 1.48 -1.75 -2.45
N ASP A 171 0.16 -1.83 -2.35
CA ASP A 171 -0.70 -1.92 -3.53
C ASP A 171 -0.80 -0.57 -4.21
N VAL A 172 -0.41 -0.53 -5.47
CA VAL A 172 -0.44 0.66 -6.32
C VAL A 172 -1.19 0.38 -7.60
N PHE A 173 -2.01 1.33 -7.97
CA PHE A 173 -2.80 1.33 -9.20
C PHE A 173 -2.37 2.51 -10.07
N ILE A 174 -1.98 2.24 -11.31
CA ILE A 174 -1.47 3.26 -12.23
C ILE A 174 -2.29 3.24 -13.50
N ILE A 175 -2.84 4.40 -13.88
CA ILE A 175 -3.55 4.59 -15.14
C ILE A 175 -2.64 5.31 -16.11
N VAL A 176 -2.48 4.72 -17.29
CA VAL A 176 -1.63 5.23 -18.38
C VAL A 176 -2.48 5.57 -19.59
N ASP A 177 -2.29 6.75 -20.15
CA ASP A 177 -2.95 7.16 -21.39
C ASP A 177 -2.40 6.37 -22.58
N ASP A 178 -3.27 5.70 -23.31
CA ASP A 178 -2.97 4.92 -24.51
C ASP A 178 -3.55 5.52 -25.79
N THR A 179 -4.13 6.71 -25.73
CA THR A 179 -4.87 7.32 -26.86
C THR A 179 -3.98 7.62 -28.08
N ASP A 180 -2.71 7.92 -27.85
CA ASP A 180 -1.73 8.25 -28.90
C ASP A 180 -0.90 7.05 -29.39
N VAL A 181 -1.12 5.85 -28.83
CA VAL A 181 -0.27 4.68 -29.13
C VAL A 181 -0.74 3.99 -30.40
N LYS A 182 -0.02 4.25 -31.52
CA LYS A 182 -0.38 3.74 -32.86
C LYS A 182 0.46 2.58 -33.37
N ARG A 183 1.58 2.22 -32.67
CA ARG A 183 2.61 1.31 -33.22
C ARG A 183 2.73 -0.03 -32.50
N MET A 184 1.94 -0.28 -31.47
CA MET A 184 1.95 -1.56 -30.75
C MET A 184 0.54 -1.93 -30.29
N SER A 185 0.31 -3.22 -30.05
CA SER A 185 -0.95 -3.69 -29.50
C SER A 185 -1.13 -3.24 -28.04
N ARG A 186 -2.37 -3.13 -27.57
CA ARG A 186 -2.69 -2.83 -26.16
C ARG A 186 -2.02 -3.79 -25.20
N PHE A 187 -1.99 -5.08 -25.56
CA PHE A 187 -1.35 -6.13 -24.76
C PHE A 187 0.17 -5.87 -24.61
N GLU A 188 0.85 -5.61 -25.72
CA GLU A 188 2.29 -5.33 -25.72
C GLU A 188 2.63 -4.06 -24.94
N LEU A 189 1.82 -3.01 -25.09
CA LEU A 189 1.98 -1.77 -24.34
C LEU A 189 1.87 -2.02 -22.85
N ARG A 190 0.82 -2.73 -22.41
CA ARG A 190 0.58 -3.06 -21.01
C ARG A 190 1.73 -3.86 -20.40
N ASP A 191 2.21 -4.88 -21.11
CA ASP A 191 3.29 -5.73 -20.60
C ASP A 191 4.60 -4.96 -20.48
N ARG A 192 4.94 -4.13 -21.46
CA ARG A 192 6.14 -3.27 -21.41
C ARG A 192 6.07 -2.27 -20.26
N LEU A 193 4.95 -1.59 -20.10
CA LEU A 193 4.74 -0.65 -19.01
C LEU A 193 4.87 -1.34 -17.65
N ARG A 194 4.19 -2.46 -17.49
CA ARG A 194 4.22 -3.26 -16.26
C ARG A 194 5.64 -3.65 -15.88
N TYR A 195 6.41 -4.19 -16.82
CA TYR A 195 7.79 -4.59 -16.57
C TYR A 195 8.64 -3.41 -16.07
N ILE A 196 8.60 -2.28 -16.78
CA ILE A 196 9.41 -1.11 -16.45
C ILE A 196 9.00 -0.51 -15.09
N ILE A 197 7.70 -0.44 -14.81
CA ILE A 197 7.18 0.14 -13.56
C ILE A 197 7.55 -0.75 -12.36
N ILE A 198 7.48 -2.06 -12.50
CA ILE A 198 7.91 -3.01 -11.45
C ILE A 198 9.42 -2.88 -11.20
N GLU A 199 10.24 -2.78 -12.26
CA GLU A 199 11.69 -2.56 -12.14
C GLU A 199 12.00 -1.28 -11.36
N GLN A 200 11.25 -0.20 -11.62
CA GLN A 200 11.39 1.05 -10.85
C GLN A 200 11.01 0.87 -9.38
N GLY A 201 10.10 -0.04 -9.05
CA GLY A 201 9.79 -0.41 -7.67
C GLY A 201 10.99 -1.00 -6.94
N TYR A 202 11.72 -1.92 -7.58
CA TYR A 202 12.97 -2.46 -7.00
C TYR A 202 14.03 -1.37 -6.83
N GLN A 203 14.19 -0.48 -7.80
CA GLN A 203 15.14 0.65 -7.69
C GLN A 203 14.73 1.61 -6.55
N ALA A 204 13.44 1.88 -6.37
CA ALA A 204 12.95 2.71 -5.27
C ALA A 204 13.26 2.07 -3.89
N LYS A 205 13.16 0.73 -3.80
CA LYS A 205 13.54 -0.03 -2.59
C LYS A 205 15.04 0.13 -2.28
N GLU A 206 15.91 0.02 -3.28
CA GLU A 206 17.35 0.22 -3.11
C GLU A 206 17.71 1.67 -2.69
N ILE A 207 17.08 2.66 -3.33
CA ILE A 207 17.34 4.08 -3.04
C ILE A 207 16.90 4.45 -1.62
N THR A 208 15.74 3.98 -1.20
CA THR A 208 15.15 4.35 0.10
C THR A 208 15.63 3.52 1.26
N GLY A 209 16.14 2.30 0.99
CA GLY A 209 16.46 1.31 2.02
C GLY A 209 15.23 0.73 2.73
N VAL A 210 14.02 1.00 2.22
CA VAL A 210 12.77 0.51 2.81
C VAL A 210 12.49 -0.91 2.30
N ASN A 211 12.29 -1.85 3.22
CA ASN A 211 12.03 -3.25 2.88
C ASN A 211 10.51 -3.51 2.74
N LYS A 212 9.90 -2.88 1.73
CA LYS A 212 8.51 -3.15 1.32
C LYS A 212 8.48 -3.43 -0.19
N ASP A 213 7.63 -4.34 -0.61
CA ASP A 213 7.46 -4.69 -2.00
C ASP A 213 6.26 -3.95 -2.61
N PHE A 214 6.27 -3.79 -3.93
CA PHE A 214 5.17 -3.17 -4.65
C PHE A 214 4.35 -4.22 -5.37
N HIS A 215 3.05 -4.21 -5.11
CA HIS A 215 2.07 -4.91 -5.92
C HIS A 215 1.44 -3.90 -6.88
N VAL A 216 2.02 -3.79 -8.07
CA VAL A 216 1.63 -2.78 -9.06
C VAL A 216 0.61 -3.34 -10.03
N GLN A 217 -0.53 -2.68 -10.13
CA GLN A 217 -1.54 -2.92 -11.16
C GLN A 217 -1.50 -1.75 -12.16
N THR A 218 -1.11 -2.04 -13.39
CA THR A 218 -1.04 -1.05 -14.47
C THR A 218 -2.20 -1.24 -15.42
N TYR A 219 -2.99 -0.21 -15.59
CA TYR A 219 -4.09 -0.15 -16.55
C TYR A 219 -3.80 0.91 -17.61
N ILE A 220 -4.07 0.59 -18.86
CA ILE A 220 -4.22 1.61 -19.89
C ILE A 220 -5.61 2.24 -19.75
N LEU A 221 -5.75 3.49 -20.15
CA LEU A 221 -6.97 4.29 -19.92
C LEU A 221 -8.22 3.63 -20.50
N THR A 222 -8.09 3.02 -21.69
CA THR A 222 -9.20 2.32 -22.33
C THR A 222 -9.62 1.07 -21.56
N ASP A 223 -8.67 0.24 -21.06
CA ASP A 223 -8.99 -0.94 -20.23
C ASP A 223 -9.57 -0.53 -18.87
N PHE A 224 -9.14 0.61 -18.33
CA PHE A 224 -9.69 1.15 -17.09
C PHE A 224 -11.18 1.48 -17.26
N TRP A 225 -11.56 2.17 -18.34
CA TRP A 225 -12.96 2.49 -18.63
C TRP A 225 -13.82 1.24 -18.84
N ASP A 226 -13.32 0.27 -19.58
CA ASP A 226 -14.02 -1.01 -19.76
C ASP A 226 -14.20 -1.72 -18.41
N SER A 227 -13.16 -1.75 -17.57
CA SER A 227 -13.22 -2.34 -16.24
C SER A 227 -14.19 -1.65 -15.29
N VAL A 228 -14.36 -0.32 -15.40
CA VAL A 228 -15.38 0.41 -14.63
C VAL A 228 -16.78 0.05 -15.13
N LYS A 229 -16.99 -0.01 -16.44
CA LYS A 229 -18.24 -0.40 -17.07
C LYS A 229 -18.65 -1.83 -16.67
N ASP A 230 -17.69 -2.75 -16.67
CA ASP A 230 -17.90 -4.17 -16.33
C ASP A 230 -17.96 -4.41 -14.81
N ALA A 231 -17.94 -3.34 -14.00
CA ALA A 231 -17.98 -3.40 -12.54
C ALA A 231 -16.89 -4.29 -11.92
N ASN A 232 -15.66 -4.22 -12.45
CA ASN A 232 -14.54 -5.01 -11.94
C ASN A 232 -14.34 -4.73 -10.44
N PRO A 233 -14.41 -5.75 -9.55
CA PRO A 233 -14.34 -5.56 -8.11
C PRO A 233 -13.04 -4.89 -7.64
N VAL A 234 -11.92 -5.15 -8.30
CA VAL A 234 -10.63 -4.54 -7.99
C VAL A 234 -10.67 -3.05 -8.26
N ILE A 235 -11.20 -2.63 -9.41
CA ILE A 235 -11.35 -1.22 -9.78
C ILE A 235 -12.28 -0.51 -8.81
N PHE A 236 -13.42 -1.10 -8.46
CA PHE A 236 -14.34 -0.51 -7.50
C PHE A 236 -13.72 -0.37 -6.11
N THR A 237 -12.90 -1.32 -5.68
CA THR A 237 -12.16 -1.21 -4.43
C THR A 237 -11.17 -0.04 -4.47
N PHE A 238 -10.43 0.13 -5.57
CA PHE A 238 -9.53 1.29 -5.72
C PHE A 238 -10.28 2.61 -5.80
N LEU A 239 -11.39 2.67 -6.52
CA LEU A 239 -12.22 3.89 -6.59
C LEU A 239 -12.82 4.25 -5.22
N ARG A 240 -13.22 3.26 -4.43
CA ARG A 240 -13.80 3.48 -3.10
C ARG A 240 -12.74 3.88 -2.07
N ASP A 241 -11.66 3.10 -1.97
CA ASP A 241 -10.70 3.13 -0.87
C ASP A 241 -9.34 3.73 -1.25
N GLY A 242 -9.04 3.85 -2.55
CA GLY A 242 -7.77 4.36 -3.04
C GLY A 242 -7.55 5.83 -2.70
N VAL A 243 -6.30 6.17 -2.47
CA VAL A 243 -5.85 7.55 -2.24
C VAL A 243 -4.89 7.94 -3.36
N PRO A 244 -5.23 8.97 -4.17
CA PRO A 244 -4.36 9.40 -5.25
C PRO A 244 -3.11 10.07 -4.69
N LEU A 245 -1.94 9.61 -5.12
CA LEU A 245 -0.67 10.29 -4.90
C LEU A 245 -0.31 11.20 -6.08
N PHE A 246 -1.01 11.02 -7.18
CA PHE A 246 -1.00 11.88 -8.37
C PHE A 246 -2.24 11.58 -9.21
N ASP A 247 -2.95 12.62 -9.67
CA ASP A 247 -4.12 12.50 -10.56
C ASP A 247 -4.23 13.71 -11.50
N ARG A 248 -4.40 13.43 -12.79
CA ARG A 248 -4.67 14.44 -13.84
C ARG A 248 -6.16 14.56 -14.17
N GLY A 249 -7.03 14.27 -13.22
CA GLY A 249 -8.47 14.37 -13.40
C GLY A 249 -9.10 13.13 -14.03
N VAL A 250 -8.49 11.95 -13.90
CA VAL A 250 -9.08 10.69 -14.34
C VAL A 250 -9.66 9.92 -13.16
N PHE A 251 -8.89 9.70 -12.09
CA PHE A 251 -9.34 8.90 -10.96
C PHE A 251 -10.44 9.60 -10.14
N MET A 252 -10.25 10.88 -9.79
CA MET A 252 -11.15 11.59 -8.89
C MET A 252 -12.60 11.73 -9.43
N PRO A 253 -12.84 12.05 -10.70
CA PRO A 253 -14.22 12.09 -11.23
C PRO A 253 -14.95 10.74 -11.11
N TRP A 254 -14.28 9.63 -11.40
CA TRP A 254 -14.88 8.31 -11.28
C TRP A 254 -15.14 7.92 -9.83
N ARG A 255 -14.23 8.26 -8.91
CA ARG A 255 -14.44 8.11 -7.47
C ARG A 255 -15.69 8.86 -7.01
N LEU A 256 -15.86 10.11 -7.39
CA LEU A 256 -17.02 10.93 -7.04
C LEU A 256 -18.32 10.33 -7.61
N LEU A 257 -18.31 9.89 -8.86
CA LEU A 257 -19.47 9.23 -9.48
C LEU A 257 -19.86 7.94 -8.75
N LEU A 258 -18.87 7.15 -8.29
CA LEU A 258 -19.11 5.96 -7.48
C LEU A 258 -19.74 6.33 -6.12
N GLN A 259 -19.20 7.33 -5.43
CA GLN A 259 -19.72 7.81 -4.14
C GLN A 259 -21.15 8.37 -4.25
N MET A 260 -21.48 9.03 -5.36
CA MET A 260 -22.81 9.50 -5.67
C MET A 260 -23.79 8.39 -6.08
N GLY A 261 -23.34 7.14 -6.17
CA GLY A 261 -24.15 6.01 -6.63
C GLY A 261 -24.53 6.08 -8.12
N ARG A 262 -23.78 6.89 -8.90
CA ARG A 262 -24.00 7.03 -10.36
C ARG A 262 -23.33 5.90 -11.15
N ILE A 263 -22.35 5.22 -10.56
CA ILE A 263 -21.73 4.02 -11.10
C ILE A 263 -22.21 2.85 -10.26
N LYS A 264 -22.84 1.88 -10.92
CA LYS A 264 -23.33 0.64 -10.30
C LYS A 264 -22.94 -0.54 -11.18
N PRO A 265 -22.72 -1.73 -10.58
CA PRO A 265 -22.60 -2.95 -11.37
C PRO A 265 -23.80 -3.12 -12.30
N SER A 266 -23.54 -3.47 -13.57
CA SER A 266 -24.61 -3.82 -14.49
C SER A 266 -25.20 -5.20 -14.14
N PRO A 267 -26.44 -5.51 -14.50
CA PRO A 267 -27.00 -6.85 -14.32
C PRO A 267 -26.09 -7.95 -14.92
N GLU A 268 -25.57 -7.70 -16.11
CA GLU A 268 -24.68 -8.64 -16.83
C GLU A 268 -23.37 -8.88 -16.06
N ALA A 269 -22.79 -7.83 -15.44
CA ALA A 269 -21.61 -7.97 -14.60
C ALA A 269 -21.88 -8.79 -13.32
N ILE A 270 -23.06 -8.62 -12.74
CA ILE A 270 -23.51 -9.42 -11.58
C ILE A 270 -23.67 -10.88 -11.99
N ASP A 271 -24.36 -11.14 -13.11
CA ASP A 271 -24.57 -12.50 -13.63
C ASP A 271 -23.24 -13.16 -13.98
N MET A 272 -22.29 -12.45 -14.58
CA MET A 272 -20.95 -12.95 -14.86
C MET A 272 -20.21 -13.38 -13.57
N GLN A 273 -20.27 -12.60 -12.51
CA GLN A 273 -19.63 -12.96 -11.23
C GLN A 273 -20.31 -14.17 -10.58
N MET A 274 -21.62 -14.26 -10.65
CA MET A 274 -22.35 -15.45 -10.17
C MET A 274 -21.98 -16.71 -10.97
N ASP A 275 -21.84 -16.58 -12.28
CA ASP A 275 -21.47 -17.69 -13.19
C ASP A 275 -20.04 -18.20 -12.90
N ILE A 276 -19.09 -17.27 -12.64
CA ILE A 276 -17.73 -17.64 -12.22
C ILE A 276 -17.78 -18.46 -10.91
N GLY A 277 -18.57 -18.01 -9.94
CA GLY A 277 -18.75 -18.69 -8.66
C GLY A 277 -19.30 -20.12 -8.87
N ASN A 278 -20.34 -20.26 -9.68
CA ASN A 278 -20.95 -21.55 -10.00
C ASN A 278 -19.96 -22.50 -10.70
N LYS A 279 -19.21 -22.01 -11.69
CA LYS A 279 -18.18 -22.78 -12.40
C LYS A 279 -17.06 -23.27 -11.48
N LEU A 280 -16.65 -22.42 -10.52
CA LEU A 280 -15.66 -22.80 -9.50
C LEU A 280 -16.21 -23.88 -8.57
N LEU A 281 -17.46 -23.75 -8.15
CA LEU A 281 -18.13 -24.76 -7.30
C LEU A 281 -18.21 -26.12 -8.00
N GLU A 282 -18.61 -26.15 -9.27
CA GLU A 282 -18.63 -27.39 -10.07
C GLU A 282 -17.22 -27.99 -10.22
N ARG A 283 -16.19 -27.15 -10.41
CA ARG A 283 -14.80 -27.62 -10.43
C ARG A 283 -14.37 -28.25 -9.10
N VAL A 284 -14.76 -27.67 -7.97
CA VAL A 284 -14.46 -28.22 -6.64
C VAL A 284 -15.16 -29.56 -6.46
N LYS A 285 -16.45 -29.65 -6.81
CA LYS A 285 -17.20 -30.94 -6.75
C LYS A 285 -16.51 -32.01 -7.60
N GLY A 286 -16.12 -31.71 -8.83
CA GLY A 286 -15.41 -32.62 -9.70
C GLY A 286 -14.07 -33.09 -9.14
N LYS A 287 -13.29 -32.19 -8.55
CA LYS A 287 -12.01 -32.54 -7.91
C LYS A 287 -12.19 -33.40 -6.67
N LEU A 288 -13.16 -33.09 -5.82
CA LEU A 288 -13.48 -33.92 -4.64
C LEU A 288 -13.89 -35.30 -5.05
N LEU A 289 -14.75 -35.42 -6.06
CA LEU A 289 -15.19 -36.73 -6.56
C LEU A 289 -14.02 -37.57 -7.07
N SER A 290 -13.08 -36.99 -7.83
CA SER A 290 -11.93 -37.70 -8.36
C SER A 290 -10.98 -38.25 -7.30
N ILE A 291 -10.80 -37.52 -6.19
CA ILE A 291 -9.97 -37.96 -5.05
C ILE A 291 -10.65 -39.10 -4.31
N VAL A 292 -11.95 -38.97 -4.05
CA VAL A 292 -12.71 -39.94 -3.25
C VAL A 292 -12.89 -41.28 -3.98
N VAL A 293 -13.01 -41.27 -5.31
CA VAL A 293 -13.16 -42.51 -6.10
C VAL A 293 -11.95 -43.45 -5.96
N GLU A 294 -10.74 -42.91 -5.96
CA GLU A 294 -9.52 -43.71 -5.79
C GLU A 294 -9.42 -44.30 -4.38
N ASP A 295 -9.70 -43.51 -3.38
CA ASP A 295 -9.68 -43.95 -1.98
C ASP A 295 -10.75 -45.00 -1.69
N ILE A 296 -11.96 -44.84 -2.22
CA ILE A 296 -13.04 -45.84 -2.07
C ILE A 296 -12.67 -47.16 -2.78
N TYR A 297 -12.06 -47.07 -3.97
CA TYR A 297 -11.59 -48.25 -4.70
C TYR A 297 -10.60 -49.06 -3.83
N TYR A 298 -9.55 -48.45 -3.31
CA TYR A 298 -8.57 -49.15 -2.47
C TYR A 298 -9.11 -49.54 -1.11
N ALA A 299 -9.99 -48.75 -0.52
CA ALA A 299 -10.65 -49.12 0.74
C ALA A 299 -11.54 -50.37 0.62
N SER A 300 -12.03 -50.66 -0.57
CA SER A 300 -12.81 -51.85 -0.83
C SER A 300 -11.91 -53.05 -1.26
N LEU A 301 -10.94 -52.81 -2.09
CA LEU A 301 -10.06 -53.81 -2.66
C LEU A 301 -9.10 -54.42 -1.61
N ASN A 302 -8.47 -53.60 -0.78
CA ASN A 302 -7.47 -54.08 0.17
C ASN A 302 -8.00 -55.06 1.22
N PRO A 303 -9.18 -54.86 1.82
CA PRO A 303 -9.78 -55.89 2.72
C PRO A 303 -10.14 -57.19 1.99
N ALA A 304 -10.60 -57.11 0.75
CA ALA A 304 -10.89 -58.28 -0.03
C ALA A 304 -9.63 -59.12 -0.34
N GLN A 305 -8.55 -58.43 -0.72
CA GLN A 305 -7.25 -59.09 -0.93
C GLN A 305 -6.74 -59.71 0.39
N ALA A 306 -6.81 -59.01 1.50
CA ALA A 306 -6.41 -59.52 2.80
C ALA A 306 -7.22 -60.78 3.19
N SER A 307 -8.51 -60.79 2.89
CA SER A 307 -9.37 -61.96 3.16
C SER A 307 -8.92 -63.18 2.33
N LEU A 308 -8.64 -63.03 1.04
CA LEU A 308 -8.11 -64.09 0.19
C LEU A 308 -6.75 -64.62 0.70
N MET A 309 -5.88 -63.73 1.16
CA MET A 309 -4.59 -64.09 1.75
C MET A 309 -4.75 -64.92 3.04
N LEU A 310 -5.76 -64.66 3.86
CA LEU A 310 -6.08 -65.49 5.05
C LEU A 310 -6.44 -66.92 4.70
N TYR A 311 -7.02 -67.18 3.50
CA TYR A 311 -7.32 -68.49 3.01
C TYR A 311 -6.17 -69.15 2.22
N GLY A 312 -4.96 -68.60 2.30
CA GLY A 312 -3.76 -69.16 1.70
C GLY A 312 -3.58 -68.83 0.22
N VAL A 313 -4.33 -67.90 -0.31
CA VAL A 313 -4.14 -67.38 -1.66
C VAL A 313 -2.97 -66.38 -1.62
N ASN A 314 -1.98 -66.52 -2.50
CA ASN A 314 -0.90 -65.53 -2.64
C ASN A 314 -1.51 -64.16 -2.94
N PRO A 315 -0.83 -63.05 -2.58
CA PRO A 315 -1.40 -61.71 -2.77
C PRO A 315 -1.97 -61.56 -4.20
N PRO A 316 -3.30 -61.50 -4.37
CA PRO A 316 -3.91 -61.41 -5.67
C PRO A 316 -3.76 -60.04 -6.29
N THR A 317 -3.65 -59.96 -7.59
CA THR A 317 -3.77 -58.68 -8.29
C THR A 317 -5.19 -58.10 -8.15
N PRO A 318 -5.42 -56.80 -8.37
CA PRO A 318 -6.77 -56.24 -8.36
C PRO A 318 -7.75 -56.98 -9.25
N ALA A 319 -7.29 -57.39 -10.44
CA ALA A 319 -8.12 -58.16 -11.40
C ALA A 319 -8.47 -59.57 -10.94
N GLU A 320 -7.66 -60.21 -10.10
CA GLU A 320 -7.90 -61.53 -9.54
C GLU A 320 -8.73 -61.49 -8.26
N THR A 321 -8.85 -60.30 -7.65
CA THR A 321 -9.62 -60.06 -6.41
C THR A 321 -11.12 -59.88 -6.69
N ILE A 322 -11.43 -59.32 -7.85
CA ILE A 322 -12.79 -59.06 -8.33
C ILE A 322 -13.33 -60.27 -9.06
#